data_4b7e9d694ddf5a24fc877f289e8421fa
#
_entry.id   4b7e9d694ddf5a24fc877f289e8421fa
#
_cell.length_a   1.000
_cell.length_b   1.000
_cell.length_c   1.000
_cell.angle_alpha   90.00
_cell.angle_beta   90.00
_cell.angle_gamma   90.00
#
_symmetry.space_group_name_H-M   'P 1'
#
loop_
_entity.id
_entity.type
_entity.pdbx_description
1 polymer ?
#
loop_
_entity_poly.entity_id
_entity_poly.type
_entity_poly.pdbx_seq_one_letter_code
_entity_poly.pdbx_strand_id
1 'polypeptide(L)'
;MLDRTIPFYNIILRCDRYLTTTPVLHNGYEFRMYQDGDERKWAQLEYEIGDFDSVDEAEQYFISTYCSKKALDITERCVFVVNEKNEIVGSCIAWKELRNDILVASLHWLVVSPQYQGKGIGKALCQKVMQIFVVNDEFPVYIHTQPWSYKAIILYVRQGFKIQKTDSFSQYENQFNFAMNTLKKILPENQYEELTYNIEL
;
A
#
# COMPACT_ATOMS: atom_id res chain seq x y z
N MET A 1 -4.20 10.85 -9.39
CA MET A 1 -5.60 10.40 -9.51
C MET A 1 -5.58 9.01 -10.13
N LEU A 2 -6.35 8.09 -9.58
CA LEU A 2 -6.50 6.74 -10.12
C LEU A 2 -7.26 6.79 -11.44
N ASP A 3 -6.83 5.98 -12.41
CA ASP A 3 -7.54 5.85 -13.69
C ASP A 3 -8.58 4.73 -13.58
N ARG A 4 -9.79 5.07 -13.16
CA ARG A 4 -10.90 4.12 -13.01
C ARG A 4 -11.46 3.59 -14.35
N THR A 5 -10.92 4.01 -15.50
CA THR A 5 -11.23 3.38 -16.79
C THR A 5 -10.53 2.03 -16.95
N ILE A 6 -9.46 1.79 -16.17
CA ILE A 6 -8.77 0.51 -16.08
C ILE A 6 -9.65 -0.46 -15.28
N PRO A 7 -9.98 -1.66 -15.79
CA PRO A 7 -10.80 -2.61 -15.06
C PRO A 7 -10.21 -3.02 -13.71
N PHE A 8 -11.09 -3.15 -12.71
CA PHE A 8 -10.74 -3.64 -11.40
C PHE A 8 -10.69 -5.17 -11.41
N TYR A 9 -9.55 -5.74 -11.05
CA TYR A 9 -9.35 -7.18 -10.80
C TYR A 9 -8.43 -7.34 -9.61
N ASN A 10 -8.82 -8.16 -8.65
CA ASN A 10 -7.99 -8.44 -7.49
C ASN A 10 -6.67 -9.11 -7.91
N ILE A 11 -5.56 -8.60 -7.42
CA ILE A 11 -4.24 -9.20 -7.54
C ILE A 11 -3.57 -9.21 -6.17
N ILE A 12 -2.96 -10.34 -5.82
CA ILE A 12 -2.33 -10.55 -4.52
C ILE A 12 -0.81 -10.57 -4.70
N LEU A 13 -0.12 -9.84 -3.84
CA LEU A 13 1.33 -9.90 -3.74
C LEU A 13 1.72 -10.39 -2.34
N ARG A 14 2.88 -11.03 -2.25
CA ARG A 14 3.42 -11.58 -1.00
C ARG A 14 4.91 -11.35 -0.90
N CYS A 15 5.39 -11.05 0.31
CA CYS A 15 6.79 -10.94 0.64
C CYS A 15 7.09 -11.83 1.85
N ASP A 16 7.88 -12.89 1.68
CA ASP A 16 8.18 -13.86 2.74
C ASP A 16 9.27 -13.40 3.69
N ARG A 17 10.13 -12.51 3.23
CA ARG A 17 11.24 -11.91 4.00
C ARG A 17 11.67 -10.62 3.35
N TYR A 18 12.13 -9.69 4.15
CA TYR A 18 12.57 -8.39 3.69
C TYR A 18 13.96 -8.05 4.21
N LEU A 19 14.86 -7.68 3.31
CA LEU A 19 16.14 -7.12 3.69
C LEU A 19 15.96 -5.62 3.87
N THR A 20 16.08 -5.15 5.09
CA THR A 20 15.90 -3.75 5.43
C THR A 20 16.89 -2.86 4.70
N THR A 21 16.37 -1.80 4.12
CA THR A 21 17.13 -0.70 3.55
C THR A 21 16.78 0.58 4.30
N THR A 22 17.71 1.52 4.37
CA THR A 22 17.41 2.83 4.96
C THR A 22 16.49 3.62 4.02
N PRO A 23 15.25 3.94 4.42
CA PRO A 23 14.38 4.77 3.59
C PRO A 23 14.94 6.19 3.52
N VAL A 24 15.01 6.74 2.30
CA VAL A 24 15.55 8.07 2.06
C VAL A 24 14.45 8.98 1.54
N LEU A 25 14.26 10.11 2.21
CA LEU A 25 13.44 11.22 1.76
C LEU A 25 14.35 12.38 1.31
N HIS A 26 13.91 13.10 0.28
CA HIS A 26 14.58 14.35 -0.10
C HIS A 26 14.36 15.43 0.96
N ASN A 27 15.23 16.46 0.96
CA ASN A 27 15.09 17.61 1.86
C ASN A 27 13.70 18.23 1.75
N GLY A 28 13.15 18.66 2.89
CA GLY A 28 11.82 19.23 2.98
C GLY A 28 10.70 18.19 3.22
N TYR A 29 11.07 16.91 3.41
CA TYR A 29 10.12 15.85 3.78
C TYR A 29 10.66 15.07 4.96
N GLU A 30 9.75 14.65 5.85
CA GLU A 30 10.09 13.81 7.00
C GLU A 30 8.99 12.77 7.28
N PHE A 31 9.38 11.67 7.94
CA PHE A 31 8.44 10.67 8.41
C PHE A 31 7.80 11.14 9.71
N ARG A 32 6.50 10.95 9.81
CA ARG A 32 5.74 11.15 11.04
C ARG A 32 4.79 9.98 11.24
N MET A 33 4.71 9.49 12.48
CA MET A 33 3.69 8.51 12.83
C MET A 33 2.33 9.20 12.98
N TYR A 34 1.26 8.42 12.79
CA TYR A 34 -0.09 8.87 13.05
C TYR A 34 -0.25 9.39 14.48
N GLN A 35 -1.05 10.41 14.63
CA GLN A 35 -1.49 10.99 15.90
C GLN A 35 -3.01 11.14 15.89
N ASP A 36 -3.64 10.98 17.04
CA ASP A 36 -5.10 11.18 17.19
C ASP A 36 -5.51 12.53 16.59
N GLY A 37 -6.53 12.52 15.74
CA GLY A 37 -7.00 13.69 15.00
C GLY A 37 -6.43 13.83 13.57
N ASP A 38 -5.58 12.89 13.11
CA ASP A 38 -5.10 12.87 11.73
C ASP A 38 -6.05 12.15 10.76
N GLU A 39 -7.12 11.50 11.25
CA GLU A 39 -8.06 10.70 10.45
C GLU A 39 -8.60 11.48 9.27
N ARG A 40 -9.05 12.71 9.53
CA ARG A 40 -9.59 13.57 8.50
C ARG A 40 -8.55 14.02 7.47
N LYS A 41 -7.29 14.19 7.86
CA LYS A 41 -6.20 14.53 6.94
C LYS A 41 -5.84 13.35 6.06
N TRP A 42 -5.83 12.13 6.63
CA TRP A 42 -5.68 10.90 5.86
C TRP A 42 -6.84 10.74 4.88
N ALA A 43 -8.06 10.93 5.33
CA ALA A 43 -9.26 10.85 4.51
C ALA A 43 -9.24 11.85 3.33
N GLN A 44 -8.76 13.06 3.57
CA GLN A 44 -8.59 14.07 2.52
C GLN A 44 -7.61 13.60 1.44
N LEU A 45 -6.47 13.00 1.84
CA LEU A 45 -5.47 12.46 0.93
C LEU A 45 -6.04 11.34 0.05
N GLU A 46 -6.80 10.39 0.63
CA GLU A 46 -7.43 9.27 -0.08
C GLU A 46 -8.55 9.74 -1.03
N TYR A 47 -9.34 10.72 -0.60
CA TYR A 47 -10.33 11.36 -1.45
C TYR A 47 -9.69 12.06 -2.67
N GLU A 48 -8.58 12.78 -2.49
CA GLU A 48 -7.88 13.49 -3.57
C GLU A 48 -7.36 12.57 -4.67
N ILE A 49 -6.98 11.34 -4.33
CA ILE A 49 -6.57 10.36 -5.34
C ILE A 49 -7.75 9.59 -5.95
N GLY A 50 -8.93 9.65 -5.33
CA GLY A 50 -10.17 9.09 -5.84
C GLY A 50 -10.46 7.66 -5.35
N ASP A 51 -9.93 7.25 -4.19
CA ASP A 51 -10.24 5.95 -3.60
C ASP A 51 -11.59 5.93 -2.89
N PHE A 52 -12.06 7.09 -2.41
CA PHE A 52 -13.36 7.27 -1.76
C PHE A 52 -14.18 8.33 -2.48
N ASP A 53 -15.50 8.24 -2.36
CA ASP A 53 -16.44 9.18 -2.97
C ASP A 53 -16.61 10.46 -2.14
N SER A 54 -16.22 10.44 -0.87
CA SER A 54 -16.19 11.62 0.01
C SER A 54 -15.13 11.51 1.10
N VAL A 55 -14.73 12.65 1.65
CA VAL A 55 -13.83 12.73 2.81
C VAL A 55 -14.47 12.08 4.04
N ASP A 56 -15.77 12.28 4.23
CA ASP A 56 -16.49 11.73 5.39
C ASP A 56 -16.55 10.19 5.34
N GLU A 57 -16.73 9.61 4.17
CA GLU A 57 -16.66 8.16 3.96
C GLU A 57 -15.27 7.60 4.29
N ALA A 58 -14.23 8.23 3.77
CA ALA A 58 -12.84 7.83 4.02
C ALA A 58 -12.49 7.94 5.52
N GLU A 59 -12.92 9.01 6.21
CA GLU A 59 -12.70 9.20 7.64
C GLU A 59 -13.42 8.12 8.47
N GLN A 60 -14.69 7.83 8.17
CA GLN A 60 -15.42 6.76 8.85
C GLN A 60 -14.79 5.37 8.61
N TYR A 61 -14.32 5.12 7.40
CA TYR A 61 -13.56 3.90 7.10
C TYR A 61 -12.30 3.79 7.96
N PHE A 62 -11.51 4.86 8.05
CA PHE A 62 -10.28 4.88 8.85
C PHE A 62 -10.58 4.59 10.33
N ILE A 63 -11.53 5.33 10.91
CA ILE A 63 -11.92 5.18 12.33
C ILE A 63 -12.41 3.76 12.60
N SER A 64 -13.34 3.24 11.79
CA SER A 64 -13.92 1.92 12.01
C SER A 64 -12.93 0.78 11.81
N THR A 65 -12.00 0.92 10.86
CA THR A 65 -11.04 -0.12 10.50
C THR A 65 -9.82 -0.13 11.41
N TYR A 66 -9.30 1.04 11.76
CA TYR A 66 -7.99 1.16 12.42
C TYR A 66 -8.08 1.63 13.88
N CYS A 67 -8.92 2.61 14.18
CA CYS A 67 -8.99 3.15 15.54
C CYS A 67 -9.86 2.32 16.49
N SER A 68 -10.83 1.58 15.96
CA SER A 68 -11.74 0.75 16.78
C SER A 68 -11.15 -0.60 17.19
N LYS A 69 -10.12 -1.09 16.50
CA LYS A 69 -9.50 -2.40 16.76
C LYS A 69 -8.40 -2.30 17.82
N LYS A 70 -8.72 -2.58 19.07
CA LYS A 70 -7.78 -2.55 20.22
C LYS A 70 -6.58 -3.52 20.11
N ALA A 71 -6.61 -4.46 19.15
CA ALA A 71 -5.56 -5.48 19.02
C ALA A 71 -4.25 -4.96 18.40
N LEU A 72 -4.30 -3.84 17.68
CA LEU A 72 -3.16 -3.21 17.03
C LEU A 72 -3.23 -1.70 17.25
N ASP A 73 -2.12 -1.12 17.72
CA ASP A 73 -2.02 0.31 17.92
C ASP A 73 -1.67 1.01 16.58
N ILE A 74 -2.60 1.76 16.04
CA ILE A 74 -2.42 2.50 14.79
C ILE A 74 -1.33 3.57 14.89
N THR A 75 -1.05 4.10 16.09
CA THR A 75 -0.02 5.11 16.32
C THR A 75 1.39 4.58 16.05
N GLU A 76 1.59 3.25 16.15
CA GLU A 76 2.85 2.57 15.86
C GLU A 76 2.90 1.99 14.45
N ARG A 77 1.82 2.07 13.68
CA ARG A 77 1.63 1.34 12.43
C ARG A 77 1.30 2.18 11.21
N CYS A 78 0.75 3.37 11.40
CA CYS A 78 0.46 4.29 10.30
C CYS A 78 1.58 5.33 10.16
N VAL A 79 2.23 5.31 9.01
CA VAL A 79 3.34 6.21 8.68
C VAL A 79 2.88 7.25 7.68
N PHE A 80 3.09 8.49 8.00
CA PHE A 80 2.94 9.62 7.08
C PHE A 80 4.30 10.13 6.61
N VAL A 81 4.30 10.74 5.43
CA VAL A 81 5.32 11.71 5.03
C VAL A 81 4.68 13.08 5.06
N VAL A 82 5.33 14.02 5.73
CA VAL A 82 4.91 15.42 5.81
C VAL A 82 5.93 16.32 5.11
N ASN A 83 5.46 17.45 4.60
CA ASN A 83 6.31 18.50 4.04
C ASN A 83 6.71 19.54 5.12
N GLU A 84 7.49 20.55 4.74
CA GLU A 84 7.96 21.63 5.64
C GLU A 84 6.83 22.41 6.34
N LYS A 85 5.60 22.35 5.79
CA LYS A 85 4.41 22.96 6.40
C LYS A 85 3.65 22.01 7.31
N ASN A 86 4.20 20.80 7.57
CA ASN A 86 3.55 19.73 8.31
C ASN A 86 2.22 19.25 7.68
N GLU A 87 2.10 19.39 6.34
CA GLU A 87 0.99 18.83 5.58
C GLU A 87 1.31 17.38 5.22
N ILE A 88 0.34 16.46 5.40
CA ILE A 88 0.48 15.05 5.00
C ILE A 88 0.45 14.97 3.48
N VAL A 89 1.55 14.46 2.90
CA VAL A 89 1.72 14.31 1.45
C VAL A 89 1.77 12.85 0.99
N GLY A 90 1.81 11.92 1.92
CA GLY A 90 1.73 10.49 1.66
C GLY A 90 1.51 9.69 2.93
N SER A 91 0.99 8.48 2.76
CA SER A 91 0.60 7.55 3.82
C SER A 91 0.96 6.12 3.45
N CYS A 92 1.22 5.28 4.46
CA CYS A 92 1.27 3.82 4.34
C CYS A 92 1.06 3.19 5.72
N ILE A 93 0.35 2.06 5.79
CA ILE A 93 -0.04 1.43 7.06
C ILE A 93 0.48 -0.01 7.12
N ALA A 94 1.16 -0.36 8.22
CA ALA A 94 1.54 -1.74 8.57
C ALA A 94 0.40 -2.39 9.34
N TRP A 95 -0.45 -3.16 8.69
CA TRP A 95 -1.65 -3.72 9.29
C TRP A 95 -1.64 -5.24 9.35
N LYS A 96 -2.75 -5.80 9.82
CA LYS A 96 -3.03 -7.24 9.79
C LYS A 96 -4.46 -7.50 9.37
N GLU A 97 -4.63 -8.49 8.52
CA GLU A 97 -5.93 -8.96 8.06
C GLU A 97 -6.15 -10.42 8.44
N LEU A 98 -7.42 -10.80 8.58
CA LEU A 98 -7.78 -12.19 8.81
C LEU A 98 -7.60 -13.02 7.53
N ARG A 99 -6.88 -14.13 7.67
CA ARG A 99 -6.76 -15.17 6.65
C ARG A 99 -6.93 -16.51 7.34
N ASN A 100 -8.01 -17.23 7.03
CA ASN A 100 -8.34 -18.52 7.67
C ASN A 100 -8.25 -18.43 9.21
N ASP A 101 -8.91 -17.43 9.80
CA ASP A 101 -8.95 -17.15 11.24
C ASP A 101 -7.61 -16.80 11.90
N ILE A 102 -6.56 -16.60 11.10
CA ILE A 102 -5.25 -16.15 11.56
C ILE A 102 -5.00 -14.70 11.09
N LEU A 103 -4.53 -13.86 12.00
CA LEU A 103 -4.08 -12.51 11.64
C LEU A 103 -2.72 -12.59 10.93
N VAL A 104 -2.67 -12.15 9.69
CA VAL A 104 -1.45 -12.09 8.87
C VAL A 104 -1.12 -10.65 8.49
N ALA A 105 0.17 -10.36 8.36
CA ALA A 105 0.66 -9.03 8.04
C ALA A 105 0.20 -8.58 6.65
N SER A 106 -0.23 -7.32 6.55
CA SER A 106 -0.70 -6.71 5.31
C SER A 106 -0.29 -5.23 5.23
N LEU A 107 0.28 -4.84 4.10
CA LEU A 107 0.57 -3.45 3.81
C LEU A 107 -0.68 -2.79 3.21
N HIS A 108 -1.16 -1.74 3.87
CA HIS A 108 -2.37 -1.03 3.50
C HIS A 108 -2.09 0.41 3.06
N TRP A 109 -2.89 0.90 2.13
CA TRP A 109 -3.03 2.31 1.76
C TRP A 109 -1.69 3.04 1.53
N LEU A 110 -0.88 2.50 0.61
CA LEU A 110 0.28 3.24 0.12
C LEU A 110 -0.19 4.31 -0.86
N VAL A 111 -0.21 5.53 -0.41
CA VAL A 111 -0.67 6.67 -1.17
C VAL A 111 0.33 7.83 -1.14
N VAL A 112 0.41 8.57 -2.24
CA VAL A 112 1.16 9.83 -2.33
C VAL A 112 0.31 10.82 -3.11
N SER A 113 0.06 11.99 -2.53
CA SER A 113 -0.68 13.08 -3.18
C SER A 113 -0.10 13.36 -4.58
N PRO A 114 -0.94 13.56 -5.61
CA PRO A 114 -0.53 13.63 -7.02
C PRO A 114 0.60 14.62 -7.29
N GLN A 115 0.57 15.78 -6.64
CA GLN A 115 1.60 16.83 -6.80
C GLN A 115 2.97 16.50 -6.19
N TYR A 116 3.03 15.44 -5.36
CA TYR A 116 4.25 14.97 -4.69
C TYR A 116 4.75 13.63 -5.24
N GLN A 117 4.07 13.04 -6.23
CA GLN A 117 4.51 11.81 -6.89
C GLN A 117 5.80 12.02 -7.69
N GLY A 118 6.52 10.94 -7.98
CA GLY A 118 7.79 10.99 -8.71
C GLY A 118 9.02 11.41 -7.89
N LYS A 119 8.84 11.77 -6.61
CA LYS A 119 9.90 12.23 -5.70
C LYS A 119 10.45 11.14 -4.76
N GLY A 120 10.17 9.87 -5.03
CA GLY A 120 10.65 8.75 -4.22
C GLY A 120 9.86 8.50 -2.91
N ILE A 121 8.86 9.34 -2.59
CA ILE A 121 8.09 9.26 -1.32
C ILE A 121 7.42 7.90 -1.16
N GLY A 122 6.75 7.37 -2.20
CA GLY A 122 6.09 6.07 -2.12
C GLY A 122 7.06 4.93 -1.82
N LYS A 123 8.27 4.96 -2.42
CA LYS A 123 9.33 3.99 -2.11
C LYS A 123 9.76 4.09 -0.65
N ALA A 124 10.00 5.30 -0.17
CA ALA A 124 10.44 5.54 1.20
C ALA A 124 9.38 5.11 2.23
N LEU A 125 8.09 5.38 1.97
CA LEU A 125 6.96 4.90 2.78
C LEU A 125 6.88 3.38 2.83
N CYS A 126 6.95 2.71 1.67
CA CYS A 126 6.95 1.24 1.60
C CYS A 126 8.11 0.66 2.42
N GLN A 127 9.33 1.19 2.25
CA GLN A 127 10.50 0.76 3.01
C GLN A 127 10.35 0.98 4.52
N LYS A 128 9.76 2.12 4.93
CA LYS A 128 9.54 2.44 6.34
C LYS A 128 8.53 1.49 6.98
N VAL A 129 7.44 1.19 6.29
CA VAL A 129 6.43 0.24 6.75
C VAL A 129 6.98 -1.19 6.79
N MET A 130 7.79 -1.59 5.81
CA MET A 130 8.43 -2.90 5.83
C MET A 130 9.43 -3.05 7.00
N GLN A 131 10.05 -1.96 7.47
CA GLN A 131 10.85 -1.99 8.70
C GLN A 131 10.00 -2.30 9.94
N ILE A 132 8.75 -1.80 10.01
CA ILE A 132 7.83 -2.11 11.12
C ILE A 132 7.56 -3.63 11.16
N PHE A 133 7.27 -4.25 10.00
CA PHE A 133 7.06 -5.71 9.93
C PHE A 133 8.30 -6.51 10.33
N VAL A 134 9.51 -6.06 9.93
CA VAL A 134 10.76 -6.72 10.32
C VAL A 134 10.99 -6.65 11.84
N VAL A 135 10.81 -5.47 12.45
CA VAL A 135 11.00 -5.28 13.90
C VAL A 135 10.03 -6.15 14.71
N ASN A 136 8.83 -6.39 14.20
CA ASN A 136 7.81 -7.20 14.87
C ASN A 136 7.84 -8.68 14.45
N ASP A 137 8.77 -9.11 13.60
CA ASP A 137 8.85 -10.48 13.03
C ASP A 137 7.52 -10.92 12.38
N GLU A 138 6.92 -10.01 11.60
CA GLU A 138 5.61 -10.20 10.99
C GLU A 138 5.73 -10.54 9.50
N PHE A 139 5.99 -11.80 9.19
CA PHE A 139 6.07 -12.34 7.83
C PHE A 139 5.25 -13.63 7.70
N PRO A 140 4.75 -13.96 6.48
CA PRO A 140 4.78 -13.16 5.26
C PRO A 140 3.90 -11.91 5.31
N VAL A 141 4.32 -10.86 4.54
CA VAL A 141 3.50 -9.65 4.36
C VAL A 141 2.73 -9.76 3.04
N TYR A 142 1.43 -9.54 3.09
CA TYR A 142 0.54 -9.55 1.93
C TYR A 142 0.17 -8.14 1.47
N ILE A 143 -0.17 -8.03 0.20
CA ILE A 143 -0.82 -6.86 -0.39
C ILE A 143 -1.96 -7.35 -1.27
N HIS A 144 -3.15 -6.79 -1.07
CA HIS A 144 -4.25 -6.82 -2.03
C HIS A 144 -4.26 -5.51 -2.81
N THR A 145 -4.30 -5.60 -4.13
CA THR A 145 -4.31 -4.44 -5.03
C THR A 145 -5.02 -4.76 -6.35
N GLN A 146 -4.98 -3.86 -7.31
CA GLN A 146 -5.69 -3.96 -8.59
C GLN A 146 -4.93 -3.23 -9.71
N PRO A 147 -5.22 -3.53 -11.01
CA PRO A 147 -4.46 -2.98 -12.15
C PRO A 147 -4.40 -1.46 -12.25
N TRP A 148 -5.42 -0.71 -11.83
CA TRP A 148 -5.35 0.76 -11.86
C TRP A 148 -4.26 1.35 -10.95
N SER A 149 -3.79 0.56 -9.96
CA SER A 149 -2.64 0.90 -9.10
C SER A 149 -1.31 0.36 -9.65
N TYR A 150 -1.18 0.20 -10.98
CA TYR A 150 0.00 -0.41 -11.63
C TYR A 150 1.33 0.19 -11.20
N LYS A 151 1.38 1.49 -10.90
CA LYS A 151 2.60 2.15 -10.41
C LYS A 151 3.02 1.62 -9.03
N ALA A 152 2.05 1.34 -8.17
CA ALA A 152 2.29 0.75 -6.87
C ALA A 152 2.68 -0.74 -7.00
N ILE A 153 2.06 -1.49 -7.91
CA ILE A 153 2.43 -2.90 -8.19
C ILE A 153 3.90 -3.01 -8.60
N ILE A 154 4.36 -2.16 -9.54
CA ILE A 154 5.76 -2.12 -9.96
C ILE A 154 6.68 -1.78 -8.78
N LEU A 155 6.28 -0.81 -7.96
CA LEU A 155 7.03 -0.45 -6.77
C LEU A 155 7.14 -1.63 -5.79
N TYR A 156 6.05 -2.33 -5.51
CA TYR A 156 6.04 -3.48 -4.60
C TYR A 156 6.94 -4.61 -5.10
N VAL A 157 6.89 -4.93 -6.38
CA VAL A 157 7.78 -5.93 -6.99
C VAL A 157 9.25 -5.54 -6.81
N ARG A 158 9.59 -4.27 -7.02
CA ARG A 158 10.95 -3.73 -6.79
C ARG A 158 11.36 -3.69 -5.32
N GLN A 159 10.41 -3.79 -4.40
CA GLN A 159 10.66 -3.95 -2.96
C GLN A 159 10.67 -5.43 -2.51
N GLY A 160 10.66 -6.38 -3.45
CA GLY A 160 10.80 -7.81 -3.17
C GLY A 160 9.50 -8.58 -2.99
N PHE A 161 8.36 -7.95 -3.24
CA PHE A 161 7.09 -8.68 -3.30
C PHE A 161 6.99 -9.53 -4.57
N LYS A 162 6.37 -10.71 -4.45
CA LYS A 162 6.05 -11.61 -5.54
C LYS A 162 4.57 -11.61 -5.83
N ILE A 163 4.20 -11.54 -7.10
CA ILE A 163 2.82 -11.65 -7.54
C ILE A 163 2.38 -13.11 -7.38
N GLN A 164 1.31 -13.35 -6.65
CA GLN A 164 0.78 -14.67 -6.38
C GLN A 164 -0.14 -15.10 -7.53
N LYS A 165 0.11 -16.28 -8.11
CA LYS A 165 -0.72 -16.80 -9.19
C LYS A 165 -1.99 -17.47 -8.68
N THR A 166 -1.90 -18.20 -7.59
CA THR A 166 -2.98 -19.04 -7.07
C THR A 166 -3.40 -18.69 -5.65
N ASP A 167 -2.53 -18.04 -4.88
CA ASP A 167 -2.81 -17.70 -3.47
C ASP A 167 -3.90 -16.64 -3.37
N SER A 168 -4.79 -16.79 -2.40
CA SER A 168 -5.83 -15.81 -2.04
C SER A 168 -5.46 -15.12 -0.73
N PHE A 169 -6.02 -13.93 -0.49
CA PHE A 169 -5.74 -13.18 0.73
C PHE A 169 -7.01 -12.57 1.32
N SER A 170 -7.23 -12.78 2.62
CA SER A 170 -8.42 -12.33 3.33
C SER A 170 -9.71 -12.81 2.62
N GLN A 171 -10.63 -11.91 2.35
CA GLN A 171 -11.87 -12.18 1.61
C GLN A 171 -11.72 -12.02 0.08
N TYR A 172 -10.51 -11.67 -0.40
CA TYR A 172 -10.28 -11.36 -1.80
C TYR A 172 -9.91 -12.61 -2.60
N GLU A 173 -10.77 -12.95 -3.57
CA GLU A 173 -10.43 -13.94 -4.59
C GLU A 173 -9.36 -13.38 -5.52
N ASN A 174 -8.31 -14.14 -5.79
CA ASN A 174 -7.27 -13.73 -6.70
C ASN A 174 -7.72 -13.86 -8.16
N GLN A 175 -7.83 -12.75 -8.86
CA GLN A 175 -8.19 -12.68 -10.27
C GLN A 175 -6.96 -12.51 -11.17
N PHE A 176 -5.88 -13.21 -10.85
CA PHE A 176 -4.56 -13.10 -11.45
C PHE A 176 -4.58 -13.00 -12.98
N ASN A 177 -5.28 -13.92 -13.68
CA ASN A 177 -5.28 -13.95 -15.14
C ASN A 177 -5.89 -12.67 -15.75
N PHE A 178 -6.99 -12.17 -15.18
CA PHE A 178 -7.64 -10.94 -15.63
C PHE A 178 -6.77 -9.72 -15.32
N ALA A 179 -6.20 -9.67 -14.12
CA ALA A 179 -5.31 -8.59 -13.70
C ALA A 179 -4.06 -8.51 -14.59
N MET A 180 -3.37 -9.63 -14.81
CA MET A 180 -2.16 -9.66 -15.66
C MET A 180 -2.47 -9.35 -17.12
N ASN A 181 -3.60 -9.81 -17.68
CA ASN A 181 -4.01 -9.43 -19.03
C ASN A 181 -4.30 -7.93 -19.16
N THR A 182 -4.84 -7.31 -18.12
CA THR A 182 -5.05 -5.85 -18.06
C THR A 182 -3.71 -5.12 -17.99
N LEU A 183 -2.81 -5.54 -17.08
CA LEU A 183 -1.48 -4.94 -16.92
C LEU A 183 -0.66 -5.04 -18.22
N LYS A 184 -0.76 -6.14 -18.95
CA LYS A 184 -0.10 -6.30 -20.25
C LYS A 184 -0.52 -5.25 -21.28
N LYS A 185 -1.78 -4.80 -21.24
CA LYS A 185 -2.32 -3.82 -22.19
C LYS A 185 -1.93 -2.38 -21.85
N ILE A 186 -1.67 -2.07 -20.59
CA ILE A 186 -1.45 -0.71 -20.11
C ILE A 186 0.02 -0.38 -19.82
N LEU A 187 0.85 -1.41 -19.59
CA LEU A 187 2.26 -1.23 -19.26
C LEU A 187 3.16 -1.27 -20.49
N PRO A 188 4.27 -0.51 -20.50
CA PRO A 188 5.38 -0.75 -21.41
C PRO A 188 5.90 -2.19 -21.26
N GLU A 189 6.38 -2.78 -22.37
CA GLU A 189 6.82 -4.18 -22.42
C GLU A 189 7.85 -4.53 -21.35
N ASN A 190 8.87 -3.70 -21.18
CA ASN A 190 9.91 -3.91 -20.16
C ASN A 190 9.37 -3.93 -18.72
N GLN A 191 8.35 -3.12 -18.42
CA GLN A 191 7.72 -3.12 -17.09
C GLN A 191 6.82 -4.35 -16.90
N TYR A 192 6.12 -4.79 -17.94
CA TYR A 192 5.33 -6.00 -17.87
C TYR A 192 6.21 -7.24 -17.70
N GLU A 193 7.34 -7.31 -18.42
CA GLU A 193 8.35 -8.36 -18.24
C GLU A 193 8.89 -8.39 -16.81
N GLU A 194 9.20 -7.23 -16.22
CA GLU A 194 9.62 -7.12 -14.81
C GLU A 194 8.59 -7.76 -13.87
N LEU A 195 7.30 -7.55 -14.12
CA LEU A 195 6.23 -8.17 -13.33
C LEU A 195 6.22 -9.69 -13.52
N THR A 196 6.36 -10.18 -14.76
CA THR A 196 6.30 -11.62 -15.05
C THR A 196 7.45 -12.43 -14.43
N TYR A 197 8.64 -11.83 -14.31
CA TYR A 197 9.77 -12.45 -13.58
C TYR A 197 9.52 -12.58 -12.07
N ASN A 198 8.56 -11.86 -11.54
CA ASN A 198 8.24 -11.82 -10.12
C ASN A 198 6.90 -12.49 -9.80
N ILE A 199 6.48 -13.44 -10.63
CA ILE A 199 5.32 -14.30 -10.37
C ILE A 199 5.77 -15.50 -9.55
N GLU A 200 5.03 -15.84 -8.51
CA GLU A 200 5.14 -17.07 -7.74
C GLU A 200 3.99 -18.01 -8.09
N LEU A 201 4.33 -19.30 -8.32
CA LEU A 201 3.39 -20.33 -8.78
C LEU A 201 2.54 -20.93 -7.67
#